data_05d77e1ddc23a848cb8f8e3059598e04
#
_entry.id   05d77e1ddc23a848cb8f8e3059598e04
#
_cell.length_a   1.000
_cell.length_b   1.000
_cell.length_c   1.000
_cell.angle_alpha   90.00
_cell.angle_beta   90.00
_cell.angle_gamma   90.00
#
_symmetry.space_group_name_H-M   'P 1'
#
loop_
_entity.id
_entity.type
_entity.pdbx_description
1 polymer ?
#
loop_
_entity_poly.entity_id
_entity_poly.type
_entity_poly.pdbx_seq_one_letter_code
_entity_poly.pdbx_strand_id
1 'polypeptide(L)'
;MSKRVLVLIGLFLACGGVYSQTATGTKTNFQTAESWKPETDVRADAVMVYGTLDKKGVTFEQRIQSWRDKGYRAEFMTGVAWGDYQDYFLGKWDGVKDHLKEGQRDREGREIAHGHLIPYIVPTESFIRYMQEKQIKRVIDAGITSIYLEEPEFWMRGGYSEAFKSEWQKYYGFPWRAQHESPENTYLSNKLKYYLYYNALNQIFTYAKTYGK
;
A
#
# COMPACT_ATOMS: atom_id res chain seq x y z
N MET A 1 -36.28 73.67 18.08
CA MET A 1 -34.92 73.15 18.31
C MET A 1 -34.99 71.62 18.17
N SER A 2 -34.60 71.11 17.00
CA SER A 2 -34.65 69.64 16.67
C SER A 2 -33.22 69.11 16.81
N LYS A 3 -33.03 68.14 17.73
CA LYS A 3 -31.77 67.47 17.93
C LYS A 3 -31.72 66.26 16.93
N ARG A 4 -30.85 66.33 15.94
CA ARG A 4 -30.54 65.22 15.06
C ARG A 4 -29.56 64.29 15.77
N VAL A 5 -29.96 63.06 16.00
CA VAL A 5 -29.11 61.98 16.46
C VAL A 5 -28.47 61.32 15.24
N LEU A 6 -27.13 61.39 15.18
CA LEU A 6 -26.33 60.74 14.14
C LEU A 6 -26.01 59.31 14.62
N VAL A 7 -26.58 58.29 13.97
CA VAL A 7 -26.24 56.88 14.22
C VAL A 7 -25.10 56.51 13.28
N LEU A 8 -23.90 56.35 13.84
CA LEU A 8 -22.75 55.78 13.13
C LEU A 8 -22.88 54.24 13.14
N ILE A 9 -23.19 53.66 11.99
CA ILE A 9 -23.13 52.22 11.80
C ILE A 9 -21.68 51.86 11.43
N GLY A 10 -20.96 51.32 12.42
CA GLY A 10 -19.62 50.77 12.20
C GLY A 10 -19.71 49.45 11.44
N LEU A 11 -19.27 49.44 10.19
CA LEU A 11 -19.11 48.23 9.38
C LEU A 11 -17.84 47.51 9.85
N PHE A 12 -17.99 46.47 10.67
CA PHE A 12 -16.89 45.52 10.94
C PHE A 12 -16.69 44.64 9.74
N LEU A 13 -15.73 44.97 8.88
CA LEU A 13 -15.16 44.06 7.92
C LEU A 13 -14.36 43.00 8.67
N ALA A 14 -14.98 41.84 8.93
CA ALA A 14 -14.24 40.66 9.35
C ALA A 14 -13.42 40.18 8.13
N CYS A 15 -12.18 40.60 8.05
CA CYS A 15 -11.17 39.98 7.23
C CYS A 15 -10.97 38.54 7.74
N GLY A 16 -11.77 37.61 7.27
CA GLY A 16 -11.51 36.19 7.39
C GLY A 16 -10.22 35.91 6.63
N GLY A 17 -9.11 35.87 7.37
CA GLY A 17 -7.86 35.39 6.83
C GLY A 17 -8.09 33.97 6.33
N VAL A 18 -8.10 33.80 5.02
CA VAL A 18 -7.94 32.48 4.39
C VAL A 18 -6.52 32.05 4.79
N TYR A 19 -6.42 31.31 5.87
CA TYR A 19 -5.21 30.54 6.15
C TYR A 19 -5.11 29.52 5.01
N SER A 20 -4.41 29.90 3.95
CA SER A 20 -3.81 28.93 3.06
C SER A 20 -2.96 28.03 3.95
N GLN A 21 -3.46 26.84 4.24
CA GLN A 21 -2.59 25.76 4.71
C GLN A 21 -1.61 25.54 3.56
N THR A 22 -0.47 26.25 3.61
CA THR A 22 0.71 25.81 2.91
C THR A 22 0.96 24.41 3.45
N ALA A 23 0.62 23.40 2.64
CA ALA A 23 1.03 22.06 2.91
C ALA A 23 2.56 22.14 3.08
N THR A 24 3.01 22.09 4.32
CA THR A 24 4.42 21.93 4.65
C THR A 24 4.75 20.49 4.28
N GLY A 25 4.89 20.27 2.96
CA GLY A 25 5.23 18.97 2.43
C GLY A 25 6.54 18.53 3.07
N THR A 26 6.64 17.25 3.38
CA THR A 26 7.90 16.61 3.75
C THR A 26 8.93 16.96 2.69
N LYS A 27 10.02 17.59 3.11
CA LYS A 27 11.09 17.98 2.19
C LYS A 27 12.03 16.81 1.92
N THR A 28 12.27 16.00 2.96
CA THR A 28 13.16 14.83 2.88
C THR A 28 12.54 13.65 3.61
N ASN A 29 12.71 12.46 3.04
CA ASN A 29 12.33 11.20 3.67
C ASN A 29 13.32 10.09 3.28
N PHE A 30 13.29 9.01 4.02
CA PHE A 30 14.03 7.80 3.70
C PHE A 30 13.26 6.58 4.18
N GLN A 31 13.65 5.40 3.72
CA GLN A 31 13.02 4.14 4.06
C GLN A 31 13.92 3.31 4.98
N THR A 32 13.31 2.66 5.96
CA THR A 32 13.96 1.67 6.80
C THR A 32 12.96 0.66 7.34
N ALA A 33 13.41 -0.56 7.62
CA ALA A 33 12.62 -1.56 8.31
C ALA A 33 12.94 -1.64 9.82
N GLU A 34 13.92 -0.89 10.29
CA GLU A 34 14.45 -0.95 11.65
C GLU A 34 13.89 0.16 12.56
N SER A 35 14.07 -0.01 13.86
CA SER A 35 13.89 1.07 14.85
C SER A 35 14.96 2.14 14.69
N TRP A 36 14.69 3.33 15.20
CA TRP A 36 15.71 4.39 15.27
C TRP A 36 16.96 3.93 16.03
N LYS A 37 18.10 4.32 15.51
CA LYS A 37 19.43 4.17 16.13
C LYS A 37 20.28 5.39 15.79
N PRO A 38 21.20 5.81 16.66
CA PRO A 38 22.08 6.95 16.38
C PRO A 38 22.83 6.83 15.04
N GLU A 39 23.24 5.61 14.68
CA GLU A 39 24.02 5.32 13.46
C GLU A 39 23.17 5.46 12.18
N THR A 40 21.85 5.42 12.30
CA THR A 40 20.90 5.53 11.18
C THR A 40 20.15 6.87 11.17
N ASP A 41 20.55 7.80 12.04
CA ASP A 41 19.94 9.12 12.11
C ASP A 41 20.45 10.04 10.99
N VAL A 42 19.70 10.09 9.89
CA VAL A 42 20.01 10.92 8.70
C VAL A 42 19.39 12.32 8.76
N ARG A 43 18.69 12.65 9.86
CA ARG A 43 18.04 13.96 10.10
C ARG A 43 17.07 14.38 8.98
N ALA A 44 16.37 13.41 8.40
CA ALA A 44 15.30 13.68 7.45
C ALA A 44 14.02 14.17 8.17
N ASP A 45 13.10 14.79 7.44
CA ASP A 45 11.82 15.25 7.99
C ASP A 45 10.86 14.09 8.31
N ALA A 46 10.97 13.00 7.57
CA ALA A 46 10.14 11.81 7.75
C ALA A 46 10.91 10.50 7.52
N VAL A 47 10.34 9.43 8.03
CA VAL A 47 10.79 8.06 7.81
C VAL A 47 9.64 7.19 7.34
N MET A 48 9.82 6.48 6.24
CA MET A 48 8.93 5.42 5.78
C MET A 48 9.36 4.11 6.43
N VAL A 49 8.58 3.64 7.42
CA VAL A 49 8.85 2.35 8.08
C VAL A 49 8.28 1.24 7.21
N TYR A 50 9.15 0.33 6.76
CA TYR A 50 8.80 -0.73 5.84
C TYR A 50 8.21 -1.95 6.55
N GLY A 51 7.04 -2.40 6.05
CA GLY A 51 6.36 -3.61 6.48
C GLY A 51 5.85 -3.59 7.92
N THR A 52 4.82 -4.36 8.20
CA THR A 52 4.17 -4.42 9.51
C THR A 52 4.62 -5.59 10.38
N LEU A 53 5.37 -6.57 9.84
CA LEU A 53 5.80 -7.71 10.64
C LEU A 53 6.74 -7.30 11.78
N ASP A 54 6.55 -7.93 12.93
CA ASP A 54 7.42 -7.74 14.08
C ASP A 54 8.82 -8.28 13.76
N LYS A 55 9.86 -7.54 14.14
CA LYS A 55 11.27 -7.88 13.83
C LYS A 55 12.10 -8.01 15.08
N LYS A 56 12.73 -9.16 15.28
CA LYS A 56 13.63 -9.42 16.42
C LYS A 56 13.01 -9.08 17.78
N GLY A 57 11.71 -9.38 17.94
CA GLY A 57 10.98 -9.10 19.18
C GLY A 57 10.49 -7.65 19.33
N VAL A 58 10.71 -6.79 18.34
CA VAL A 58 10.21 -5.41 18.30
C VAL A 58 8.98 -5.34 17.43
N THR A 59 7.86 -4.84 17.97
CA THR A 59 6.61 -4.70 17.22
C THR A 59 6.68 -3.56 16.21
N PHE A 60 5.76 -3.57 15.25
CA PHE A 60 5.62 -2.47 14.30
C PHE A 60 5.39 -1.13 15.01
N GLU A 61 4.51 -1.11 16.01
CA GLU A 61 4.17 0.08 16.79
C GLU A 61 5.39 0.63 17.57
N GLN A 62 6.20 -0.26 18.14
CA GLN A 62 7.43 0.14 18.81
C GLN A 62 8.45 0.73 17.83
N ARG A 63 8.57 0.18 16.62
CA ARG A 63 9.42 0.75 15.57
C ARG A 63 8.97 2.15 15.19
N ILE A 64 7.67 2.35 14.95
CA ILE A 64 7.08 3.67 14.66
C ILE A 64 7.35 4.65 15.81
N GLN A 65 7.10 4.23 17.07
CA GLN A 65 7.28 5.10 18.23
C GLN A 65 8.74 5.51 18.42
N SER A 66 9.69 4.62 18.18
CA SER A 66 11.13 4.94 18.32
C SER A 66 11.57 6.10 17.41
N TRP A 67 10.99 6.22 16.22
CA TRP A 67 11.23 7.32 15.30
C TRP A 67 10.51 8.60 15.70
N ARG A 68 9.25 8.49 16.15
CA ARG A 68 8.47 9.63 16.66
C ARG A 68 9.12 10.29 17.87
N ASP A 69 9.69 9.51 18.77
CA ASP A 69 10.39 10.01 19.96
C ASP A 69 11.63 10.86 19.60
N LYS A 70 12.11 10.76 18.37
CA LYS A 70 13.22 11.56 17.82
C LYS A 70 12.77 12.70 16.91
N GLY A 71 11.46 12.96 16.86
CA GLY A 71 10.90 14.07 16.11
C GLY A 71 10.62 13.79 14.63
N TYR A 72 10.81 12.54 14.16
CA TYR A 72 10.46 12.19 12.80
C TYR A 72 8.95 12.07 12.60
N ARG A 73 8.44 12.52 11.45
CA ARG A 73 7.15 12.12 10.98
C ARG A 73 7.24 10.68 10.48
N ALA A 74 6.54 9.77 11.15
CA ALA A 74 6.51 8.37 10.73
C ALA A 74 5.47 8.18 9.64
N GLU A 75 5.88 7.56 8.54
CA GLU A 75 5.09 7.15 7.38
C GLU A 75 5.24 5.64 7.20
N PHE A 76 4.44 5.04 6.35
CA PHE A 76 4.48 3.60 6.10
C PHE A 76 4.72 3.28 4.64
N MET A 77 5.47 2.23 4.37
CA MET A 77 5.70 1.70 3.04
C MET A 77 5.70 0.17 3.04
N THR A 78 5.16 -0.41 1.98
CA THR A 78 5.29 -1.84 1.71
C THR A 78 5.12 -2.12 0.23
N GLY A 79 5.69 -3.21 -0.27
CA GLY A 79 5.40 -3.69 -1.61
C GLY A 79 3.96 -4.18 -1.75
N VAL A 80 3.38 -4.11 -2.94
CA VAL A 80 2.05 -4.65 -3.23
C VAL A 80 2.11 -5.91 -4.11
N ALA A 81 3.26 -6.15 -4.74
CA ALA A 81 3.50 -7.37 -5.51
C ALA A 81 4.38 -8.38 -4.76
N TRP A 82 5.24 -7.89 -3.90
CA TRP A 82 6.07 -8.68 -2.99
C TRP A 82 6.28 -7.89 -1.70
N GLY A 83 6.58 -8.58 -0.62
CA GLY A 83 6.78 -7.95 0.67
C GLY A 83 6.88 -8.99 1.79
N ASP A 84 6.81 -8.51 3.02
CA ASP A 84 6.84 -9.36 4.22
C ASP A 84 5.51 -10.12 4.40
N TYR A 85 5.12 -10.95 3.43
CA TYR A 85 3.84 -11.69 3.38
C TYR A 85 3.94 -13.16 3.81
N GLN A 86 4.96 -13.52 4.58
CA GLN A 86 5.16 -14.91 5.02
C GLN A 86 3.98 -15.44 5.83
N ASP A 87 3.35 -14.62 6.65
CA ASP A 87 2.16 -15.00 7.41
C ASP A 87 0.97 -15.30 6.50
N TYR A 88 0.82 -14.57 5.40
CA TYR A 88 -0.17 -14.85 4.37
C TYR A 88 0.11 -16.18 3.66
N PHE A 89 1.28 -16.31 3.07
CA PHE A 89 1.65 -17.52 2.32
C PHE A 89 1.63 -18.79 3.17
N LEU A 90 1.99 -18.69 4.45
CA LEU A 90 1.97 -19.82 5.39
C LEU A 90 0.59 -20.07 6.03
N GLY A 91 -0.44 -19.36 5.61
CA GLY A 91 -1.81 -19.52 6.11
C GLY A 91 -2.00 -19.10 7.58
N LYS A 92 -1.11 -18.30 8.14
CA LYS A 92 -1.22 -17.84 9.53
C LYS A 92 -2.29 -16.77 9.73
N TRP A 93 -2.68 -16.12 8.65
CA TRP A 93 -3.68 -15.07 8.68
C TRP A 93 -5.11 -15.61 8.76
N ASP A 94 -5.43 -16.61 7.94
CA ASP A 94 -6.80 -17.12 7.77
C ASP A 94 -6.93 -18.65 7.94
N GLY A 95 -5.82 -19.32 8.25
CA GLY A 95 -5.79 -20.79 8.40
C GLY A 95 -5.70 -21.56 7.08
N VAL A 96 -5.58 -20.89 5.94
CA VAL A 96 -5.41 -21.50 4.62
C VAL A 96 -3.93 -21.65 4.30
N LYS A 97 -3.43 -22.90 4.19
CA LYS A 97 -2.00 -23.19 3.96
C LYS A 97 -1.55 -23.02 2.50
N ASP A 98 -2.46 -22.80 1.58
CA ASP A 98 -2.23 -22.92 0.13
C ASP A 98 -2.03 -21.59 -0.60
N HIS A 99 -1.88 -20.46 0.10
CA HIS A 99 -1.67 -19.15 -0.53
C HIS A 99 -0.39 -19.05 -1.38
N LEU A 100 0.56 -19.96 -1.23
CA LEU A 100 1.70 -20.10 -2.15
C LEU A 100 1.27 -20.35 -3.60
N LYS A 101 0.08 -20.93 -3.82
CA LYS A 101 -0.52 -21.11 -5.15
C LYS A 101 -0.88 -19.78 -5.83
N GLU A 102 -1.00 -18.70 -5.06
CA GLU A 102 -1.26 -17.36 -5.57
C GLU A 102 0.02 -16.65 -6.06
N GLY A 103 1.18 -17.27 -5.90
CA GLY A 103 2.43 -16.77 -6.46
C GLY A 103 2.40 -16.73 -7.99
N GLN A 104 3.10 -15.73 -8.55
CA GLN A 104 3.31 -15.67 -10.01
C GLN A 104 4.21 -16.82 -10.46
N ARG A 105 3.86 -17.44 -11.58
CA ARG A 105 4.63 -18.54 -12.17
C ARG A 105 4.91 -18.27 -13.64
N ASP A 106 6.08 -18.70 -14.09
CA ASP A 106 6.45 -18.68 -15.50
C ASP A 106 5.87 -19.88 -16.27
N ARG A 107 6.19 -19.94 -17.57
CA ARG A 107 5.70 -21.00 -18.49
C ARG A 107 6.10 -22.40 -18.06
N GLU A 108 7.24 -22.56 -17.44
CA GLU A 108 7.79 -23.82 -16.94
C GLU A 108 7.25 -24.19 -15.55
N GLY A 109 6.34 -23.37 -15.00
CA GLY A 109 5.75 -23.57 -13.67
C GLY A 109 6.65 -23.12 -12.51
N ARG A 110 7.80 -22.49 -12.79
CA ARG A 110 8.71 -21.99 -11.75
C ARG A 110 8.14 -20.75 -11.11
N GLU A 111 8.32 -20.63 -9.80
CA GLU A 111 7.95 -19.42 -9.08
C GLU A 111 8.80 -18.23 -9.51
N ILE A 112 8.15 -17.08 -9.66
CA ILE A 112 8.82 -15.80 -9.86
C ILE A 112 8.91 -15.18 -8.48
N ALA A 113 10.09 -15.17 -7.88
CA ALA A 113 10.31 -14.74 -6.52
C ALA A 113 11.31 -13.58 -6.44
N HIS A 114 11.15 -12.77 -5.40
CA HIS A 114 12.14 -11.79 -4.97
C HIS A 114 13.04 -12.44 -3.91
N GLY A 115 14.31 -12.64 -4.25
CA GLY A 115 15.21 -13.41 -3.39
C GLY A 115 14.83 -14.89 -3.32
N HIS A 116 15.08 -15.54 -2.17
CA HIS A 116 14.95 -16.99 -2.05
C HIS A 116 13.60 -17.50 -1.53
N LEU A 117 12.72 -16.65 -1.01
CA LEU A 117 11.60 -17.11 -0.19
C LEU A 117 10.25 -16.43 -0.42
N ILE A 118 10.19 -15.34 -1.17
CA ILE A 118 8.96 -14.57 -1.32
C ILE A 118 8.57 -14.48 -2.79
N PRO A 119 7.55 -15.25 -3.24
CA PRO A 119 7.04 -15.13 -4.59
C PRO A 119 6.35 -13.78 -4.79
N TYR A 120 6.45 -13.23 -6.01
CA TYR A 120 5.55 -12.18 -6.45
C TYR A 120 4.12 -12.72 -6.47
N ILE A 121 3.19 -11.96 -5.90
CA ILE A 121 1.80 -12.38 -5.77
C ILE A 121 0.98 -12.10 -7.03
N VAL A 122 -0.01 -12.93 -7.31
CA VAL A 122 -1.16 -12.55 -8.12
C VAL A 122 -2.15 -11.88 -7.18
N PRO A 123 -2.54 -10.61 -7.40
CA PRO A 123 -3.40 -9.90 -6.46
C PRO A 123 -4.86 -10.38 -6.54
N THR A 124 -5.11 -11.50 -5.88
CA THR A 124 -6.43 -12.09 -5.70
C THR A 124 -7.27 -11.28 -4.70
N GLU A 125 -8.57 -11.55 -4.65
CA GLU A 125 -9.46 -10.97 -3.64
C GLU A 125 -9.00 -11.29 -2.21
N SER A 126 -8.51 -12.52 -1.97
CA SER A 126 -7.96 -12.94 -0.69
C SER A 126 -6.76 -12.09 -0.28
N PHE A 127 -5.82 -11.87 -1.20
CA PHE A 127 -4.65 -11.05 -0.94
C PHE A 127 -5.03 -9.56 -0.70
N ILE A 128 -5.95 -9.02 -1.50
CA ILE A 128 -6.43 -7.65 -1.31
C ILE A 128 -7.03 -7.47 0.08
N ARG A 129 -7.85 -8.43 0.53
CA ARG A 129 -8.44 -8.43 1.87
C ARG A 129 -7.37 -8.53 2.97
N TYR A 130 -6.36 -9.39 2.80
CA TYR A 130 -5.21 -9.45 3.69
C TYR A 130 -4.51 -8.10 3.82
N MET A 131 -4.23 -7.45 2.69
CA MET A 131 -3.61 -6.12 2.71
C MET A 131 -4.45 -5.11 3.47
N GLN A 132 -5.76 -5.09 3.26
CA GLN A 132 -6.68 -4.17 3.94
C GLN A 132 -6.73 -4.44 5.45
N GLU A 133 -7.04 -5.67 5.85
CA GLU A 133 -7.37 -6.02 7.23
C GLU A 133 -6.13 -6.22 8.11
N LYS A 134 -5.02 -6.70 7.54
CA LYS A 134 -3.81 -7.03 8.28
C LYS A 134 -2.74 -5.95 8.21
N GLN A 135 -2.52 -5.39 7.01
CA GLN A 135 -1.48 -4.39 6.80
C GLN A 135 -2.03 -2.98 7.04
N ILE A 136 -2.96 -2.53 6.22
CA ILE A 136 -3.41 -1.14 6.19
C ILE A 136 -4.17 -0.75 7.46
N LYS A 137 -5.05 -1.63 7.94
CA LYS A 137 -5.75 -1.40 9.23
C LYS A 137 -4.76 -1.15 10.37
N ARG A 138 -3.77 -2.03 10.54
CA ARG A 138 -2.74 -1.89 11.59
C ARG A 138 -1.96 -0.59 11.48
N VAL A 139 -1.64 -0.18 10.27
CA VAL A 139 -0.91 1.06 9.98
C VAL A 139 -1.72 2.29 10.41
N ILE A 140 -3.01 2.32 10.06
CA ILE A 140 -3.91 3.43 10.44
C ILE A 140 -4.14 3.44 11.95
N ASP A 141 -4.36 2.28 12.56
CA ASP A 141 -4.52 2.16 14.02
C ASP A 141 -3.26 2.63 14.78
N ALA A 142 -2.07 2.50 14.20
CA ALA A 142 -0.83 3.07 14.72
C ALA A 142 -0.69 4.59 14.48
N GLY A 143 -1.72 5.26 13.95
CA GLY A 143 -1.75 6.70 13.73
C GLY A 143 -0.88 7.17 12.55
N ILE A 144 -0.65 6.32 11.55
CA ILE A 144 0.02 6.69 10.29
C ILE A 144 -1.01 7.26 9.32
N THR A 145 -0.68 8.38 8.71
CA THR A 145 -1.55 9.10 7.76
C THR A 145 -1.02 9.10 6.32
N SER A 146 0.23 8.69 6.12
CA SER A 146 0.87 8.61 4.80
C SER A 146 1.28 7.17 4.51
N ILE A 147 0.68 6.59 3.47
CA ILE A 147 0.86 5.18 3.09
C ILE A 147 1.34 5.11 1.65
N TYR A 148 2.44 4.41 1.44
CA TYR A 148 3.06 4.16 0.15
C TYR A 148 2.99 2.67 -0.18
N LEU A 149 2.52 2.36 -1.37
CA LEU A 149 2.52 1.00 -1.92
C LEU A 149 3.46 1.00 -3.13
N GLU A 150 4.53 0.25 -3.02
CA GLU A 150 5.55 0.18 -4.06
C GLU A 150 5.42 -1.08 -4.92
N GLU A 151 6.06 -1.05 -6.07
CA GLU A 151 6.29 -2.19 -6.96
C GLU A 151 5.03 -3.01 -7.28
N PRO A 152 4.00 -2.40 -7.93
CA PRO A 152 2.85 -3.14 -8.43
C PRO A 152 3.25 -3.96 -9.68
N GLU A 153 4.15 -4.92 -9.50
CA GLU A 153 4.81 -5.63 -10.59
C GLU A 153 4.15 -6.97 -10.92
N PHE A 154 3.62 -7.07 -12.13
CA PHE A 154 3.35 -8.37 -12.72
C PHE A 154 4.39 -8.67 -13.81
N TRP A 155 5.23 -9.66 -13.57
CA TRP A 155 6.31 -10.00 -14.50
C TRP A 155 5.78 -10.43 -15.86
N MET A 156 6.42 -9.97 -16.94
CA MET A 156 6.00 -10.29 -18.30
C MET A 156 5.98 -11.81 -18.55
N ARG A 157 6.97 -12.54 -18.00
CA ARG A 157 7.05 -14.00 -18.07
C ARG A 157 6.03 -14.71 -17.17
N GLY A 158 5.40 -14.03 -16.22
CA GLY A 158 4.33 -14.55 -15.37
C GLY A 158 3.01 -14.73 -16.13
N GLY A 159 2.01 -15.27 -15.43
CA GLY A 159 0.68 -15.47 -16.02
C GLY A 159 0.34 -16.95 -16.30
N TYR A 160 1.06 -17.88 -15.67
CA TYR A 160 0.85 -19.31 -15.84
C TYR A 160 0.40 -20.03 -14.55
N SER A 161 0.31 -19.33 -13.42
CA SER A 161 -0.20 -19.90 -12.18
C SER A 161 -1.72 -20.15 -12.25
N GLU A 162 -2.21 -21.10 -11.47
CA GLU A 162 -3.65 -21.39 -11.39
C GLU A 162 -4.45 -20.18 -10.88
N ALA A 163 -3.87 -19.38 -9.97
CA ALA A 163 -4.48 -18.14 -9.53
C ALA A 163 -4.69 -17.17 -10.71
N PHE A 164 -3.69 -16.98 -11.57
CA PHE A 164 -3.84 -16.12 -12.74
C PHE A 164 -4.88 -16.65 -13.73
N LYS A 165 -4.91 -17.96 -13.96
CA LYS A 165 -5.91 -18.60 -14.84
C LYS A 165 -7.33 -18.43 -14.30
N SER A 166 -7.49 -18.50 -12.97
CA SER A 166 -8.77 -18.23 -12.31
C SER A 166 -9.20 -16.78 -12.49
N GLU A 167 -8.28 -15.81 -12.27
CA GLU A 167 -8.58 -14.39 -12.50
C GLU A 167 -8.87 -14.09 -13.98
N TRP A 168 -8.20 -14.78 -14.91
CA TRP A 168 -8.50 -14.71 -16.35
C TRP A 168 -9.95 -15.13 -16.63
N GLN A 169 -10.37 -16.28 -16.11
CA GLN A 169 -11.74 -16.78 -16.32
C GLN A 169 -12.77 -15.82 -15.75
N LYS A 170 -12.51 -15.21 -14.58
CA LYS A 170 -13.38 -14.20 -13.97
C LYS A 170 -13.48 -12.94 -14.84
N TYR A 171 -12.35 -12.48 -15.36
CA TYR A 171 -12.27 -11.21 -16.09
C TYR A 171 -12.83 -11.29 -17.51
N TYR A 172 -12.50 -12.38 -18.24
CA TYR A 172 -12.86 -12.54 -19.65
C TYR A 172 -14.09 -13.41 -19.88
N GLY A 173 -14.48 -14.25 -18.94
CA GLY A 173 -15.61 -15.17 -19.11
C GLY A 173 -15.33 -16.39 -20.00
N PHE A 174 -14.07 -16.61 -20.43
CA PHE A 174 -13.66 -17.75 -21.25
C PHE A 174 -12.35 -18.37 -20.74
N PRO A 175 -12.05 -19.65 -21.14
CA PRO A 175 -10.87 -20.36 -20.68
C PRO A 175 -9.57 -19.61 -20.97
N TRP A 176 -8.62 -19.71 -20.04
CA TRP A 176 -7.30 -19.12 -20.17
C TRP A 176 -6.59 -19.58 -21.45
N ARG A 177 -5.86 -18.66 -22.08
CA ARG A 177 -5.04 -18.89 -23.25
C ARG A 177 -3.60 -18.51 -22.96
N ALA A 178 -2.66 -19.37 -23.33
CA ALA A 178 -1.26 -19.13 -23.06
C ALA A 178 -0.72 -17.95 -23.87
N GLN A 179 -0.12 -16.99 -23.19
CA GLN A 179 0.36 -15.74 -23.81
C GLN A 179 1.37 -15.96 -24.95
N HIS A 180 2.17 -17.03 -24.89
CA HIS A 180 3.20 -17.32 -25.90
C HIS A 180 2.66 -17.90 -27.20
N GLU A 181 1.38 -18.26 -27.27
CA GLU A 181 0.78 -18.90 -28.45
C GLU A 181 0.38 -17.90 -29.54
N SER A 182 0.11 -16.65 -29.17
CA SER A 182 -0.21 -15.60 -30.15
C SER A 182 0.01 -14.20 -29.60
N PRO A 183 0.20 -13.19 -30.48
CA PRO A 183 0.23 -11.78 -30.08
C PRO A 183 -1.06 -11.33 -29.38
N GLU A 184 -2.22 -11.83 -29.79
CA GLU A 184 -3.51 -11.55 -29.16
C GLU A 184 -3.53 -12.05 -27.70
N ASN A 185 -3.11 -13.30 -27.47
CA ASN A 185 -3.04 -13.86 -26.12
C ASN A 185 -2.05 -13.09 -25.23
N THR A 186 -0.92 -12.66 -25.80
CA THR A 186 0.03 -11.78 -25.09
C THR A 186 -0.63 -10.47 -24.69
N TYR A 187 -1.36 -9.83 -25.60
CA TYR A 187 -2.08 -8.59 -25.30
C TYR A 187 -3.12 -8.78 -24.19
N LEU A 188 -3.95 -9.81 -24.29
CA LEU A 188 -4.97 -10.12 -23.27
C LEU A 188 -4.31 -10.40 -21.91
N SER A 189 -3.23 -11.17 -21.88
CA SER A 189 -2.49 -11.45 -20.66
C SER A 189 -1.96 -10.17 -20.01
N ASN A 190 -1.33 -9.30 -20.77
CA ASN A 190 -0.78 -8.04 -20.26
C ASN A 190 -1.88 -7.08 -19.79
N LYS A 191 -3.01 -7.02 -20.50
CA LYS A 191 -4.18 -6.25 -20.09
C LYS A 191 -4.73 -6.72 -18.74
N LEU A 192 -4.84 -8.04 -18.53
CA LEU A 192 -5.27 -8.58 -17.25
C LEU A 192 -4.27 -8.29 -16.14
N LYS A 193 -2.97 -8.47 -16.39
CA LYS A 193 -1.91 -8.17 -15.41
C LYS A 193 -1.98 -6.73 -14.92
N TYR A 194 -2.15 -5.79 -15.85
CA TYR A 194 -2.35 -4.38 -15.51
C TYR A 194 -3.61 -4.16 -14.68
N TYR A 195 -4.74 -4.74 -15.12
CA TYR A 195 -6.02 -4.60 -14.43
C TYR A 195 -5.97 -5.12 -12.99
N LEU A 196 -5.30 -6.24 -12.75
CA LEU A 196 -5.24 -6.85 -11.42
C LEU A 196 -4.57 -5.91 -10.40
N TYR A 197 -3.44 -5.30 -10.75
CA TYR A 197 -2.80 -4.32 -9.85
C TYR A 197 -3.54 -3.00 -9.77
N TYR A 198 -4.09 -2.51 -10.88
CA TYR A 198 -4.95 -1.33 -10.85
C TYR A 198 -6.12 -1.52 -9.89
N ASN A 199 -6.80 -2.66 -9.98
CA ASN A 199 -7.92 -3.00 -9.10
C ASN A 199 -7.49 -3.16 -7.64
N ALA A 200 -6.37 -3.83 -7.38
CA ALA A 200 -5.82 -4.01 -6.04
C ALA A 200 -5.48 -2.65 -5.39
N LEU A 201 -4.75 -1.80 -6.09
CA LEU A 201 -4.40 -0.46 -5.59
C LEU A 201 -5.65 0.38 -5.30
N ASN A 202 -6.64 0.37 -6.21
CA ASN A 202 -7.90 1.08 -5.99
C ASN A 202 -8.63 0.61 -4.73
N GLN A 203 -8.74 -0.70 -4.53
CA GLN A 203 -9.44 -1.26 -3.37
C GLN A 203 -8.68 -0.96 -2.07
N ILE A 204 -7.36 -1.14 -2.06
CA ILE A 204 -6.53 -0.90 -0.87
C ILE A 204 -6.55 0.59 -0.49
N PHE A 205 -6.36 1.52 -1.44
CA PHE A 205 -6.40 2.95 -1.14
C PHE A 205 -7.79 3.45 -0.79
N THR A 206 -8.85 2.88 -1.39
CA THR A 206 -10.24 3.19 -1.00
C THR A 206 -10.50 2.75 0.44
N TYR A 207 -10.08 1.55 0.80
CA TYR A 207 -10.16 1.07 2.18
C TYR A 207 -9.41 1.99 3.15
N ALA A 208 -8.15 2.34 2.84
CA ALA A 208 -7.36 3.23 3.68
C ALA A 208 -8.05 4.58 3.92
N LYS A 209 -8.61 5.21 2.87
CA LYS A 209 -9.33 6.47 2.97
C LYS A 209 -10.64 6.36 3.73
N THR A 210 -11.31 5.23 3.67
CA THR A 210 -12.60 5.02 4.34
C THR A 210 -12.42 4.66 5.81
N TYR A 211 -11.47 3.79 6.11
CA TYR A 211 -11.18 3.34 7.47
C TYR A 211 -10.49 4.45 8.30
N GLY A 212 -9.65 5.27 7.70
CA GLY A 212 -8.90 6.34 8.36
C GLY A 212 -9.66 7.66 8.58
N LYS A 213 -10.97 7.68 8.31
CA LYS A 213 -11.85 8.83 8.61
C LYS A 213 -12.45 8.69 10.00
#